data_2af2208268bfbe081335e9f2eaedb765
#
_entry.id   2af2208268bfbe081335e9f2eaedb765
#
_cell.length_a   1.000
_cell.length_b   1.000
_cell.length_c   1.000
_cell.angle_alpha   90.00
_cell.angle_beta   90.00
_cell.angle_gamma   90.00
#
_symmetry.space_group_name_H-M   'P 1'
#
loop_
_entity.id
_entity.type
_entity.pdbx_description
1 polymer ?
#
loop_
_entity_poly.entity_id
_entity_poly.type
_entity_poly.pdbx_seq_one_letter_code
_entity_poly.pdbx_strand_id
1 'polypeptide(L)'
;MDNIVLIGEKIREKIENSEIPEELTREIAIALHKAGVENYYAVRSSATAEDLPFASFAGQQDTYLNIKGENFILKAVRDCWASLFTDRAVLYRIQNNIAHEKVHMAVVIQQMVWPEISGIMFTANPVSGHRGIISIDASYGLGEALVSGLVSPDIYQFRKSSLQIDSKMIGHKKLAIFPITGGGTTKAEITGEKSKSQVMKESQIISLAKLGMEIEKYYGTPQDIEWCMEKDELYIVQSRPITSLFPLPEPLPKDNALHAYISFNHFQVMTDPISPLGIDILRIIFPLDTAVRNESDYKFLTSAAGRIYIDLSDVLKFKKLRKTLPSFFENVDVLLSKALIELVQRSDFNDRIKRNKHTKVALLKYMGPIVFNTIKNLTYKKPEGTISFMEQYIENRLKKTEEAICNANPGVDKLEAIFKSASFLKDFRKIIPRLAPGILSFKMLESQEKKLLGTSQYVNAIVKGLEGNITTEMGLMVGDLADRVRISPDLVNEFENADFGTLVARINELKGNDDFKKAFHDFMLKYGARGAGEIDMAKNRWIENPEPLAKSIMSIVKTSEAGIHRKEYQETIEKAKKAAEVFIKEVDVKHGKVKGKIAKRLVSVLRNVLPTREHPKY
;
A
#
# COMPACT_ATOMS: atom_id res chain seq x y z
N MET A 1 -15.97 10.61 -21.85
CA MET A 1 -16.94 10.53 -20.75
C MET A 1 -18.37 10.57 -21.28
N ASP A 2 -18.72 11.47 -22.15
CA ASP A 2 -20.11 11.66 -22.64
C ASP A 2 -20.74 10.41 -23.26
N ASN A 3 -19.98 9.59 -23.99
CA ASN A 3 -20.48 8.34 -24.55
C ASN A 3 -20.81 7.27 -23.48
N ILE A 4 -20.10 7.24 -22.37
CA ILE A 4 -20.34 6.27 -21.28
C ILE A 4 -21.64 6.61 -20.57
N VAL A 5 -21.86 7.89 -20.27
CA VAL A 5 -23.09 8.40 -19.66
C VAL A 5 -24.29 8.06 -20.53
N LEU A 6 -24.23 8.39 -21.83
CA LEU A 6 -25.31 8.15 -22.78
C LEU A 6 -25.66 6.66 -22.96
N ILE A 7 -24.65 5.80 -23.02
CA ILE A 7 -24.85 4.34 -23.15
C ILE A 7 -25.41 3.77 -21.84
N GLY A 8 -24.88 4.18 -20.69
CA GLY A 8 -25.38 3.78 -19.38
C GLY A 8 -26.85 4.14 -19.18
N GLU A 9 -27.24 5.36 -19.55
CA GLU A 9 -28.63 5.83 -19.51
C GLU A 9 -29.57 4.96 -20.35
N LYS A 10 -29.20 4.70 -21.61
CA LYS A 10 -30.00 3.84 -22.50
C LYS A 10 -30.14 2.40 -21.99
N ILE A 11 -29.12 1.86 -21.31
CA ILE A 11 -29.20 0.52 -20.71
C ILE A 11 -30.16 0.55 -19.51
N ARG A 12 -30.04 1.56 -18.65
CA ARG A 12 -30.94 1.74 -17.49
C ARG A 12 -32.40 1.84 -17.95
N GLU A 13 -32.70 2.70 -18.89
CA GLU A 13 -34.07 2.85 -19.48
C GLU A 13 -34.63 1.52 -20.00
N LYS A 14 -33.78 0.71 -20.67
CA LYS A 14 -34.23 -0.61 -21.16
C LYS A 14 -34.56 -1.55 -20.02
N ILE A 15 -33.74 -1.61 -18.96
CA ILE A 15 -33.96 -2.47 -17.80
C ILE A 15 -35.21 -2.02 -17.04
N GLU A 16 -35.37 -0.73 -16.78
CA GLU A 16 -36.50 -0.15 -16.05
C GLU A 16 -37.84 -0.36 -16.76
N ASN A 17 -37.83 -0.37 -18.11
CA ASN A 17 -39.02 -0.58 -18.92
C ASN A 17 -39.23 -2.06 -19.31
N SER A 18 -38.34 -2.98 -18.93
CA SER A 18 -38.51 -4.40 -19.21
C SER A 18 -39.45 -5.07 -18.21
N GLU A 19 -40.18 -6.07 -18.65
CA GLU A 19 -40.96 -6.91 -17.75
C GLU A 19 -40.05 -7.88 -17.00
N ILE A 20 -40.33 -8.10 -15.72
CA ILE A 20 -39.68 -9.17 -14.94
C ILE A 20 -40.24 -10.49 -15.44
N PRO A 21 -39.44 -11.55 -15.63
CA PRO A 21 -39.91 -12.86 -16.03
C PRO A 21 -41.06 -13.35 -15.13
N GLU A 22 -42.12 -13.87 -15.72
CA GLU A 22 -43.34 -14.30 -14.97
C GLU A 22 -43.04 -15.27 -13.84
N GLU A 23 -42.10 -16.20 -14.05
CA GLU A 23 -41.69 -17.15 -13.03
C GLU A 23 -41.09 -16.43 -11.79
N LEU A 24 -40.21 -15.45 -12.02
CA LEU A 24 -39.58 -14.68 -10.95
C LEU A 24 -40.60 -13.78 -10.24
N THR A 25 -41.50 -13.15 -11.00
CA THR A 25 -42.61 -12.35 -10.44
C THR A 25 -43.47 -13.18 -9.50
N ARG A 26 -43.86 -14.39 -9.93
CA ARG A 26 -44.65 -15.31 -9.13
C ARG A 26 -43.93 -15.74 -7.85
N GLU A 27 -42.63 -16.08 -7.93
CA GLU A 27 -41.86 -16.52 -6.76
C GLU A 27 -41.67 -15.36 -5.76
N ILE A 28 -41.44 -14.13 -6.24
CA ILE A 28 -41.42 -12.93 -5.39
C ILE A 28 -42.76 -12.71 -4.70
N ALA A 29 -43.86 -12.80 -5.43
CA ALA A 29 -45.20 -12.65 -4.87
C ALA A 29 -45.49 -13.69 -3.78
N ILE A 30 -45.19 -14.99 -4.02
CA ILE A 30 -45.33 -16.05 -3.02
C ILE A 30 -44.51 -15.74 -1.76
N ALA A 31 -43.27 -15.32 -1.93
CA ALA A 31 -42.39 -14.99 -0.81
C ALA A 31 -42.90 -13.78 0.00
N LEU A 32 -43.39 -12.74 -0.68
CA LEU A 32 -43.99 -11.55 -0.05
C LEU A 32 -45.28 -11.89 0.71
N HIS A 33 -46.15 -12.74 0.15
CA HIS A 33 -47.36 -13.19 0.85
C HIS A 33 -47.01 -13.96 2.14
N LYS A 34 -45.96 -14.77 2.10
CA LYS A 34 -45.50 -15.51 3.28
C LYS A 34 -44.86 -14.57 4.33
N ALA A 35 -44.12 -13.56 3.90
CA ALA A 35 -43.45 -12.59 4.78
C ALA A 35 -44.37 -11.47 5.28
N GLY A 36 -45.53 -11.28 4.66
CA GLY A 36 -46.51 -10.23 4.99
C GLY A 36 -46.52 -9.10 3.96
N VAL A 37 -47.50 -9.18 3.02
CA VAL A 37 -47.63 -8.20 1.91
C VAL A 37 -47.87 -6.76 2.39
N GLU A 38 -48.44 -6.60 3.58
CA GLU A 38 -48.68 -5.29 4.20
C GLU A 38 -47.49 -4.70 4.93
N ASN A 39 -46.40 -5.46 5.05
CA ASN A 39 -45.16 -4.98 5.66
C ASN A 39 -44.43 -4.01 4.73
N TYR A 40 -43.51 -3.21 5.31
CA TYR A 40 -42.57 -2.39 4.56
C TYR A 40 -41.25 -3.16 4.39
N TYR A 41 -40.59 -2.90 3.26
CA TYR A 41 -39.36 -3.60 2.87
C TYR A 41 -38.27 -2.63 2.45
N ALA A 42 -37.01 -3.02 2.68
CA ALA A 42 -35.83 -2.48 2.03
C ALA A 42 -35.49 -3.39 0.84
N VAL A 43 -35.33 -2.82 -0.34
CA VAL A 43 -34.92 -3.52 -1.56
C VAL A 43 -33.49 -3.09 -1.88
N ARG A 44 -32.55 -4.02 -1.72
CA ARG A 44 -31.11 -3.74 -1.74
C ARG A 44 -30.43 -4.49 -2.88
N SER A 45 -29.59 -3.77 -3.62
CA SER A 45 -28.67 -4.39 -4.57
C SER A 45 -27.58 -5.20 -3.85
N SER A 46 -27.14 -6.28 -4.47
CA SER A 46 -26.02 -7.11 -4.02
C SER A 46 -25.28 -7.65 -5.24
N ALA A 47 -24.16 -7.03 -5.58
CA ALA A 47 -23.38 -7.39 -6.76
C ALA A 47 -22.23 -8.34 -6.43
N THR A 48 -21.92 -9.25 -7.35
CA THR A 48 -20.79 -10.19 -7.20
C THR A 48 -19.42 -9.51 -7.11
N ALA A 49 -19.32 -8.23 -7.53
CA ALA A 49 -18.09 -7.44 -7.45
C ALA A 49 -18.03 -6.52 -6.22
N GLU A 50 -19.01 -6.58 -5.30
CA GLU A 50 -19.12 -5.63 -4.19
C GLU A 50 -18.00 -5.80 -3.16
N ASP A 51 -17.60 -7.03 -2.85
CA ASP A 51 -16.61 -7.38 -1.83
C ASP A 51 -15.39 -8.07 -2.44
N LEU A 52 -14.72 -7.41 -3.38
CA LEU A 52 -13.47 -7.94 -3.93
C LEU A 52 -12.30 -7.70 -2.95
N PRO A 53 -11.33 -8.63 -2.86
CA PRO A 53 -10.20 -8.51 -1.92
C PRO A 53 -9.35 -7.26 -2.09
N PHE A 54 -9.42 -6.60 -3.25
CA PHE A 54 -8.58 -5.46 -3.62
C PHE A 54 -9.37 -4.20 -4.01
N ALA A 55 -10.69 -4.28 -4.03
CA ALA A 55 -11.55 -3.17 -4.46
C ALA A 55 -12.92 -3.28 -3.77
N SER A 56 -13.33 -2.23 -3.05
CA SER A 56 -14.64 -2.16 -2.43
C SER A 56 -15.62 -1.41 -3.34
N PHE A 57 -16.71 -2.05 -3.69
CA PHE A 57 -17.81 -1.50 -4.51
C PHE A 57 -18.91 -0.85 -3.64
N ALA A 58 -18.68 -0.74 -2.35
CA ALA A 58 -19.65 -0.23 -1.40
C ALA A 58 -20.20 1.15 -1.81
N GLY A 59 -21.51 1.32 -1.75
CA GLY A 59 -22.18 2.58 -2.06
C GLY A 59 -22.22 2.97 -3.55
N GLN A 60 -21.82 2.08 -4.47
CA GLN A 60 -21.89 2.36 -5.92
C GLN A 60 -23.26 2.05 -6.52
N GLN A 61 -24.10 1.33 -5.81
CA GLN A 61 -25.42 0.88 -6.26
C GLN A 61 -26.51 1.40 -5.33
N ASP A 62 -27.76 1.33 -5.79
CA ASP A 62 -28.89 1.95 -5.10
C ASP A 62 -29.59 0.96 -4.16
N THR A 63 -30.12 1.52 -3.07
CA THR A 63 -30.97 0.83 -2.09
C THR A 63 -32.25 1.62 -1.96
N TYR A 64 -33.38 0.96 -2.03
CA TYR A 64 -34.72 1.54 -1.91
C TYR A 64 -35.32 1.15 -0.55
N LEU A 65 -35.53 2.15 0.30
CA LEU A 65 -36.00 1.94 1.66
C LEU A 65 -37.49 2.23 1.79
N ASN A 66 -38.14 1.52 2.72
CA ASN A 66 -39.52 1.75 3.12
C ASN A 66 -40.52 1.58 1.98
N ILE A 67 -40.34 0.52 1.17
CA ILE A 67 -41.21 0.18 0.03
C ILE A 67 -42.36 -0.74 0.52
N LYS A 68 -43.59 -0.45 0.12
CA LYS A 68 -44.76 -1.23 0.44
C LYS A 68 -45.55 -1.58 -0.80
N GLY A 69 -46.02 -2.84 -0.89
CA GLY A 69 -46.87 -3.35 -1.97
C GLY A 69 -46.07 -3.97 -3.11
N GLU A 70 -46.61 -5.07 -3.66
CA GLU A 70 -45.94 -5.93 -4.64
C GLU A 70 -45.43 -5.16 -5.86
N ASN A 71 -46.27 -4.34 -6.48
CA ASN A 71 -45.88 -3.58 -7.68
C ASN A 71 -44.71 -2.63 -7.44
N PHE A 72 -44.66 -1.99 -6.28
CA PHE A 72 -43.56 -1.08 -5.93
C PHE A 72 -42.27 -1.84 -5.60
N ILE A 73 -42.38 -3.03 -5.00
CA ILE A 73 -41.23 -3.91 -4.75
C ILE A 73 -40.67 -4.42 -6.08
N LEU A 74 -41.51 -4.89 -7.01
CA LEU A 74 -41.09 -5.31 -8.35
C LEU A 74 -40.42 -4.16 -9.12
N LYS A 75 -40.98 -2.96 -9.01
CA LYS A 75 -40.32 -1.76 -9.58
C LYS A 75 -38.93 -1.55 -8.97
N ALA A 76 -38.81 -1.55 -7.64
CA ALA A 76 -37.53 -1.37 -6.96
C ALA A 76 -36.50 -2.47 -7.29
N VAL A 77 -36.94 -3.70 -7.57
CA VAL A 77 -36.08 -4.78 -8.07
C VAL A 77 -35.47 -4.41 -9.43
N ARG A 78 -36.27 -3.91 -10.38
CA ARG A 78 -35.76 -3.44 -11.68
C ARG A 78 -34.81 -2.25 -11.53
N ASP A 79 -35.17 -1.30 -10.67
CA ASP A 79 -34.36 -0.12 -10.40
C ASP A 79 -32.99 -0.54 -9.78
N CYS A 80 -32.95 -1.55 -8.91
CA CYS A 80 -31.70 -2.16 -8.42
C CYS A 80 -30.87 -2.76 -9.57
N TRP A 81 -31.47 -3.52 -10.49
CA TRP A 81 -30.73 -4.06 -11.64
C TRP A 81 -30.18 -2.93 -12.54
N ALA A 82 -30.98 -1.89 -12.77
CA ALA A 82 -30.57 -0.73 -13.54
C ALA A 82 -29.38 0.00 -12.89
N SER A 83 -29.30 0.04 -11.57
CA SER A 83 -28.24 0.71 -10.83
C SER A 83 -26.83 0.14 -11.11
N LEU A 84 -26.72 -1.08 -11.66
CA LEU A 84 -25.48 -1.67 -12.13
C LEU A 84 -24.85 -0.84 -13.27
N PHE A 85 -25.63 -0.06 -14.00
CA PHE A 85 -25.20 0.77 -15.13
C PHE A 85 -25.26 2.28 -14.83
N THR A 86 -25.24 2.67 -13.55
CA THR A 86 -24.99 4.07 -13.17
C THR A 86 -23.58 4.48 -13.58
N ASP A 87 -23.38 5.76 -13.85
CA ASP A 87 -22.09 6.31 -14.31
C ASP A 87 -20.95 5.96 -13.35
N ARG A 88 -21.21 6.09 -12.05
CA ARG A 88 -20.25 5.73 -11.00
C ARG A 88 -19.91 4.25 -11.02
N ALA A 89 -20.88 3.35 -11.19
CA ALA A 89 -20.67 1.91 -11.22
C ALA A 89 -19.91 1.47 -12.49
N VAL A 90 -20.20 2.08 -13.64
CA VAL A 90 -19.51 1.82 -14.92
C VAL A 90 -18.07 2.31 -14.86
N LEU A 91 -17.84 3.56 -14.41
CA LEU A 91 -16.49 4.13 -14.28
C LEU A 91 -15.61 3.36 -13.30
N TYR A 92 -16.18 2.93 -12.18
CA TYR A 92 -15.46 2.11 -11.21
C TYR A 92 -14.97 0.79 -11.83
N ARG A 93 -15.82 0.08 -12.58
CA ARG A 93 -15.41 -1.16 -13.25
C ARG A 93 -14.31 -0.93 -14.27
N ILE A 94 -14.39 0.14 -15.05
CA ILE A 94 -13.36 0.51 -16.04
C ILE A 94 -12.03 0.80 -15.32
N GLN A 95 -12.05 1.60 -14.26
CA GLN A 95 -10.84 1.97 -13.50
C GLN A 95 -10.15 0.78 -12.85
N ASN A 96 -10.92 -0.24 -12.46
CA ASN A 96 -10.41 -1.46 -11.83
C ASN A 96 -10.25 -2.64 -12.81
N ASN A 97 -10.36 -2.42 -14.12
CA ASN A 97 -10.26 -3.44 -15.17
C ASN A 97 -11.22 -4.64 -14.95
N ILE A 98 -12.44 -4.37 -14.46
CA ILE A 98 -13.47 -5.38 -14.25
C ILE A 98 -14.35 -5.43 -15.50
N ALA A 99 -14.40 -6.59 -16.16
CA ALA A 99 -15.25 -6.80 -17.34
C ALA A 99 -16.73 -6.72 -16.94
N HIS A 100 -17.54 -5.95 -17.70
CA HIS A 100 -18.93 -5.67 -17.36
C HIS A 100 -19.79 -6.96 -17.32
N GLU A 101 -19.55 -7.88 -18.22
CA GLU A 101 -20.25 -9.18 -18.32
C GLU A 101 -19.95 -10.16 -17.18
N LYS A 102 -18.92 -9.90 -16.38
CA LYS A 102 -18.55 -10.74 -15.21
C LYS A 102 -19.22 -10.29 -13.92
N VAL A 103 -19.92 -9.16 -13.94
CA VAL A 103 -20.60 -8.65 -12.75
C VAL A 103 -22.09 -8.96 -12.83
N HIS A 104 -22.56 -9.73 -11.88
CA HIS A 104 -23.97 -10.11 -11.73
C HIS A 104 -24.58 -9.40 -10.52
N MET A 105 -25.90 -9.13 -10.61
CA MET A 105 -26.66 -8.45 -9.57
C MET A 105 -27.72 -9.36 -9.00
N ALA A 106 -27.66 -9.62 -7.73
CA ALA A 106 -28.78 -10.11 -6.93
C ALA A 106 -29.51 -8.94 -6.26
N VAL A 107 -30.75 -9.15 -5.88
CA VAL A 107 -31.54 -8.18 -5.12
C VAL A 107 -32.05 -8.84 -3.84
N VAL A 108 -31.80 -8.20 -2.71
CA VAL A 108 -32.27 -8.64 -1.39
C VAL A 108 -33.50 -7.84 -1.02
N ILE A 109 -34.63 -8.51 -0.80
CA ILE A 109 -35.88 -7.92 -0.28
C ILE A 109 -35.94 -8.24 1.21
N GLN A 110 -35.68 -7.25 2.04
CA GLN A 110 -35.54 -7.40 3.50
C GLN A 110 -36.66 -6.63 4.20
N GLN A 111 -37.31 -7.27 5.20
CA GLN A 111 -38.33 -6.57 6.00
C GLN A 111 -37.72 -5.36 6.68
N MET A 112 -38.43 -4.22 6.61
CA MET A 112 -37.96 -2.94 7.15
C MET A 112 -38.09 -2.94 8.68
N VAL A 113 -37.07 -2.43 9.36
CA VAL A 113 -37.13 -2.01 10.76
C VAL A 113 -37.35 -0.52 10.79
N TRP A 114 -38.12 -0.02 11.77
CA TRP A 114 -38.39 1.41 11.96
C TRP A 114 -37.52 1.97 13.09
N PRO A 115 -36.25 2.26 12.83
CA PRO A 115 -35.28 2.50 13.89
C PRO A 115 -35.43 3.90 14.50
N GLU A 116 -35.31 3.95 15.82
CA GLU A 116 -35.09 5.18 16.56
C GLU A 116 -33.62 5.63 16.43
N ILE A 117 -32.71 4.66 16.41
CA ILE A 117 -31.26 4.84 16.26
C ILE A 117 -30.70 3.72 15.37
N SER A 118 -29.63 4.05 14.66
CA SER A 118 -28.91 3.11 13.82
C SER A 118 -27.43 3.49 13.71
N GLY A 119 -26.65 2.60 13.13
CA GLY A 119 -25.23 2.87 12.98
C GLY A 119 -24.45 1.79 12.26
N ILE A 120 -23.15 1.97 12.32
CA ILE A 120 -22.15 1.04 11.80
C ILE A 120 -21.30 0.58 12.98
N MET A 121 -20.96 -0.70 13.00
CA MET A 121 -20.03 -1.26 13.97
C MET A 121 -18.92 -1.99 13.25
N PHE A 122 -17.69 -1.59 13.49
CA PHE A 122 -16.51 -2.31 13.04
C PHE A 122 -15.96 -3.15 14.20
N THR A 123 -15.91 -4.46 14.03
CA THR A 123 -15.39 -5.33 15.09
C THR A 123 -13.86 -5.28 15.24
N ALA A 124 -13.17 -4.58 14.36
CA ALA A 124 -11.80 -4.09 14.53
C ALA A 124 -11.76 -2.64 14.07
N ASN A 125 -10.93 -1.79 14.70
CA ASN A 125 -10.83 -0.40 14.28
C ASN A 125 -10.23 -0.28 12.87
N PRO A 126 -10.99 0.17 11.84
CA PRO A 126 -10.52 0.16 10.45
C PRO A 126 -9.44 1.21 10.16
N VAL A 127 -9.34 2.26 10.98
CA VAL A 127 -8.38 3.35 10.82
C VAL A 127 -7.02 2.97 11.40
N SER A 128 -7.00 2.46 12.63
CA SER A 128 -5.76 2.07 13.32
C SER A 128 -5.34 0.62 13.05
N GLY A 129 -6.21 -0.21 12.48
CA GLY A 129 -6.01 -1.65 12.33
C GLY A 129 -6.05 -2.44 13.66
N HIS A 130 -6.46 -1.81 14.75
CA HIS A 130 -6.44 -2.44 16.08
C HIS A 130 -7.58 -3.45 16.24
N ARG A 131 -7.26 -4.74 16.15
CA ARG A 131 -8.24 -5.85 16.19
C ARG A 131 -8.88 -6.08 17.56
N GLY A 132 -8.30 -5.55 18.62
CA GLY A 132 -8.82 -5.62 20.00
C GLY A 132 -9.79 -4.49 20.37
N ILE A 133 -10.06 -3.55 19.46
CA ILE A 133 -10.98 -2.42 19.66
C ILE A 133 -12.12 -2.52 18.67
N ILE A 134 -13.34 -2.54 19.15
CA ILE A 134 -14.57 -2.38 18.35
C ILE A 134 -14.84 -0.87 18.25
N SER A 135 -15.15 -0.36 17.06
CA SER A 135 -15.65 1.00 16.85
C SER A 135 -17.14 0.93 16.51
N ILE A 136 -17.95 1.71 17.22
CA ILE A 136 -19.39 1.80 17.00
C ILE A 136 -19.72 3.26 16.70
N ASP A 137 -20.28 3.50 15.53
CA ASP A 137 -20.80 4.79 15.10
C ASP A 137 -22.33 4.75 15.22
N ALA A 138 -22.93 5.76 15.85
CA ALA A 138 -24.36 5.78 16.13
C ALA A 138 -25.00 7.14 15.84
N SER A 139 -26.20 7.12 15.25
CA SER A 139 -27.01 8.33 15.00
C SER A 139 -28.50 8.05 15.12
N TYR A 140 -29.32 9.09 15.10
CA TYR A 140 -30.76 8.98 15.10
C TYR A 140 -31.32 8.54 13.74
N GLY A 141 -32.38 7.77 13.74
CA GLY A 141 -33.13 7.34 12.54
C GLY A 141 -32.41 6.26 11.73
N LEU A 142 -32.58 6.31 10.42
CA LEU A 142 -32.02 5.36 9.45
C LEU A 142 -30.52 5.56 9.23
N GLY A 143 -29.79 4.49 9.01
CA GLY A 143 -28.35 4.48 8.73
C GLY A 143 -27.93 5.23 7.46
N GLU A 144 -28.88 5.49 6.55
CA GLU A 144 -28.64 6.25 5.31
C GLU A 144 -27.96 7.62 5.55
N ALA A 145 -28.35 8.33 6.61
CA ALA A 145 -27.74 9.63 6.97
C ALA A 145 -26.26 9.51 7.34
N LEU A 146 -25.89 8.37 7.90
CA LEU A 146 -24.53 8.06 8.35
C LEU A 146 -23.65 7.64 7.18
N VAL A 147 -24.12 6.68 6.38
CA VAL A 147 -23.41 6.16 5.19
C VAL A 147 -23.19 7.26 4.15
N SER A 148 -24.16 8.18 4.00
CA SER A 148 -24.03 9.33 3.09
C SER A 148 -23.16 10.47 3.63
N GLY A 149 -22.60 10.36 4.85
CA GLY A 149 -21.77 11.40 5.46
C GLY A 149 -22.52 12.69 5.82
N LEU A 150 -23.84 12.64 5.90
CA LEU A 150 -24.69 13.82 6.17
C LEU A 150 -24.71 14.21 7.65
N VAL A 151 -24.27 13.31 8.53
CA VAL A 151 -24.32 13.51 9.99
C VAL A 151 -22.98 13.14 10.64
N SER A 152 -22.61 13.87 11.67
CA SER A 152 -21.48 13.52 12.54
C SER A 152 -21.99 12.63 13.68
N PRO A 153 -21.70 11.31 13.67
CA PRO A 153 -22.22 10.36 14.66
C PRO A 153 -21.55 10.48 16.01
N ASP A 154 -22.14 9.84 17.02
CA ASP A 154 -21.41 9.45 18.19
C ASP A 154 -20.49 8.29 17.85
N ILE A 155 -19.25 8.32 18.35
CA ILE A 155 -18.27 7.24 18.15
C ILE A 155 -17.91 6.65 19.51
N TYR A 156 -18.10 5.36 19.65
CA TYR A 156 -17.76 4.61 20.86
C TYR A 156 -16.68 3.58 20.52
N GLN A 157 -15.61 3.56 21.32
CA GLN A 157 -14.59 2.53 21.23
C GLN A 157 -14.75 1.55 22.39
N PHE A 158 -14.83 0.28 22.10
CA PHE A 158 -15.01 -0.79 23.08
C PHE A 158 -13.84 -1.75 23.04
N ARG A 159 -13.24 -2.03 24.20
CA ARG A 159 -12.08 -2.90 24.32
C ARG A 159 -12.52 -4.34 24.58
N LYS A 160 -12.28 -5.23 23.62
CA LYS A 160 -12.66 -6.66 23.69
C LYS A 160 -12.08 -7.38 24.91
N SER A 161 -10.82 -7.10 25.28
CA SER A 161 -10.14 -7.81 26.38
C SER A 161 -10.68 -7.51 27.77
N SER A 162 -11.17 -6.29 28.00
CA SER A 162 -11.73 -5.85 29.29
C SER A 162 -13.26 -5.80 29.30
N LEU A 163 -13.90 -5.96 28.13
CA LEU A 163 -15.35 -5.80 27.94
C LEU A 163 -15.86 -4.42 28.41
N GLN A 164 -15.08 -3.37 28.20
CA GLN A 164 -15.37 -2.01 28.65
C GLN A 164 -15.31 -1.00 27.50
N ILE A 165 -16.06 0.09 27.67
CA ILE A 165 -15.96 1.25 26.79
C ILE A 165 -14.63 1.95 27.07
N ASP A 166 -13.78 2.08 26.04
CA ASP A 166 -12.45 2.67 26.09
C ASP A 166 -12.52 4.20 25.92
N SER A 167 -13.34 4.66 24.99
CA SER A 167 -13.58 6.09 24.76
C SER A 167 -14.95 6.36 24.14
N LYS A 168 -15.42 7.59 24.30
CA LYS A 168 -16.66 8.11 23.73
C LYS A 168 -16.39 9.47 23.11
N MET A 169 -16.83 9.68 21.88
CA MET A 169 -16.84 10.98 21.21
C MET A 169 -18.27 11.27 20.75
N ILE A 170 -18.88 12.30 21.34
CA ILE A 170 -20.25 12.67 21.04
C ILE A 170 -20.26 13.64 19.85
N GLY A 171 -20.90 13.24 18.77
CA GLY A 171 -21.01 14.03 17.56
C GLY A 171 -22.14 15.07 17.63
N HIS A 172 -22.15 16.00 16.67
CA HIS A 172 -23.23 16.97 16.52
C HIS A 172 -24.20 16.50 15.43
N LYS A 173 -25.23 15.77 15.85
CA LYS A 173 -26.23 15.12 14.97
C LYS A 173 -27.35 16.10 14.61
N LYS A 174 -27.09 16.97 13.62
CA LYS A 174 -28.03 18.03 13.18
C LYS A 174 -29.18 17.52 12.34
N LEU A 175 -29.05 16.34 11.75
CA LEU A 175 -30.00 15.77 10.80
C LEU A 175 -30.21 14.29 11.11
N ALA A 176 -31.41 13.81 10.85
CA ALA A 176 -31.73 12.38 10.82
C ALA A 176 -32.67 12.09 9.65
N ILE A 177 -32.69 10.84 9.19
CA ILE A 177 -33.62 10.36 8.17
C ILE A 177 -34.54 9.35 8.83
N PHE A 178 -35.83 9.50 8.67
CA PHE A 178 -36.84 8.59 9.24
C PHE A 178 -37.73 8.01 8.14
N PRO A 179 -38.21 6.77 8.31
CA PRO A 179 -39.23 6.22 7.43
C PRO A 179 -40.58 6.95 7.67
N ILE A 180 -41.40 7.08 6.63
CA ILE A 180 -42.74 7.67 6.73
C ILE A 180 -43.83 6.67 6.40
N THR A 181 -44.96 6.79 7.08
CA THR A 181 -46.14 5.98 6.78
C THR A 181 -46.61 6.25 5.34
N GLY A 182 -46.77 5.20 4.55
CA GLY A 182 -47.13 5.33 3.11
C GLY A 182 -45.96 5.09 2.16
N GLY A 183 -44.75 4.95 2.65
CA GLY A 183 -43.55 4.63 1.86
C GLY A 183 -42.58 5.81 1.73
N GLY A 184 -41.31 5.48 1.49
CA GLY A 184 -40.22 6.45 1.37
C GLY A 184 -39.66 6.95 2.71
N THR A 185 -38.76 7.93 2.65
CA THR A 185 -38.05 8.47 3.81
C THR A 185 -38.14 10.01 3.85
N THR A 186 -37.97 10.60 5.02
CA THR A 186 -37.95 12.05 5.21
C THR A 186 -36.76 12.51 6.04
N LYS A 187 -36.20 13.67 5.70
CA LYS A 187 -35.14 14.30 6.47
C LYS A 187 -35.77 15.17 7.57
N ALA A 188 -35.26 15.03 8.80
CA ALA A 188 -35.69 15.83 9.95
C ALA A 188 -34.47 16.51 10.59
N GLU A 189 -34.59 17.78 10.92
CA GLU A 189 -33.57 18.50 11.69
C GLU A 189 -33.64 18.11 13.16
N ILE A 190 -32.51 17.84 13.76
CA ILE A 190 -32.35 17.59 15.19
C ILE A 190 -31.78 18.85 15.82
N THR A 191 -32.59 19.54 16.59
CA THR A 191 -32.25 20.83 17.20
C THR A 191 -32.02 20.72 18.70
N GLY A 192 -31.46 21.78 19.29
CA GLY A 192 -31.26 21.93 20.73
C GLY A 192 -30.26 20.91 21.30
N GLU A 193 -30.46 20.57 22.58
CA GLU A 193 -29.59 19.67 23.31
C GLU A 193 -29.60 18.23 22.73
N LYS A 194 -30.70 17.79 22.13
CA LYS A 194 -30.81 16.46 21.54
C LYS A 194 -29.74 16.23 20.47
N SER A 195 -29.39 17.25 19.67
CA SER A 195 -28.36 17.13 18.65
C SER A 195 -26.94 16.83 19.21
N LYS A 196 -26.69 17.15 20.45
CA LYS A 196 -25.40 16.98 21.16
C LYS A 196 -25.47 15.91 22.27
N SER A 197 -26.63 15.29 22.51
CA SER A 197 -26.78 14.25 23.53
C SER A 197 -26.26 12.91 23.02
N GLN A 198 -25.83 12.06 23.95
CA GLN A 198 -25.43 10.69 23.66
C GLN A 198 -26.65 9.89 23.15
N VAL A 199 -26.47 9.16 22.04
CA VAL A 199 -27.55 8.42 21.37
C VAL A 199 -27.84 7.10 22.07
N MET A 200 -26.82 6.37 22.51
CA MET A 200 -26.92 5.03 23.10
C MET A 200 -26.62 5.05 24.59
N LYS A 201 -27.35 4.26 25.39
CA LYS A 201 -27.00 3.94 26.78
C LYS A 201 -25.76 3.04 26.82
N GLU A 202 -24.99 3.06 27.89
CA GLU A 202 -23.78 2.20 28.05
C GLU A 202 -24.11 0.70 27.93
N SER A 203 -25.25 0.28 28.51
CA SER A 203 -25.72 -1.11 28.42
C SER A 203 -25.98 -1.53 26.97
N GLN A 204 -26.55 -0.66 26.16
CA GLN A 204 -26.82 -0.91 24.73
C GLN A 204 -25.51 -1.03 23.95
N ILE A 205 -24.52 -0.13 24.21
CA ILE A 205 -23.20 -0.20 23.58
C ILE A 205 -22.51 -1.53 23.91
N ILE A 206 -22.54 -1.95 25.17
CA ILE A 206 -21.93 -3.20 25.62
C ILE A 206 -22.62 -4.41 24.97
N SER A 207 -23.96 -4.40 24.91
CA SER A 207 -24.74 -5.48 24.30
C SER A 207 -24.43 -5.61 22.79
N LEU A 208 -24.41 -4.49 22.08
CA LEU A 208 -24.08 -4.45 20.67
C LEU A 208 -22.63 -4.92 20.41
N ALA A 209 -21.66 -4.46 21.22
CA ALA A 209 -20.27 -4.89 21.09
C ALA A 209 -20.10 -6.41 21.32
N LYS A 210 -20.81 -6.99 22.30
CA LYS A 210 -20.82 -8.44 22.54
C LYS A 210 -21.39 -9.21 21.34
N LEU A 211 -22.51 -8.73 20.80
CA LEU A 211 -23.11 -9.31 19.59
C LEU A 211 -22.13 -9.26 18.40
N GLY A 212 -21.44 -8.14 18.22
CA GLY A 212 -20.38 -8.00 17.21
C GLY A 212 -19.23 -9.00 17.39
N MET A 213 -18.84 -9.29 18.63
CA MET A 213 -17.81 -10.31 18.92
C MET A 213 -18.30 -11.72 18.57
N GLU A 214 -19.57 -12.03 18.79
CA GLU A 214 -20.17 -13.32 18.40
C GLU A 214 -20.24 -13.47 16.88
N ILE A 215 -20.63 -12.42 16.15
CA ILE A 215 -20.65 -12.37 14.69
C ILE A 215 -19.23 -12.54 14.12
N GLU A 216 -18.24 -11.81 14.65
CA GLU A 216 -16.85 -11.98 14.25
C GLU A 216 -16.35 -13.41 14.47
N LYS A 217 -16.70 -14.01 15.61
CA LYS A 217 -16.36 -15.41 15.92
C LYS A 217 -17.02 -16.38 14.94
N TYR A 218 -18.27 -16.11 14.55
CA TYR A 218 -19.02 -16.96 13.60
C TYR A 218 -18.38 -16.94 12.21
N TYR A 219 -18.02 -15.75 11.69
CA TYR A 219 -17.38 -15.60 10.39
C TYR A 219 -15.87 -15.85 10.40
N GLY A 220 -15.22 -15.88 11.56
CA GLY A 220 -13.78 -16.08 11.71
C GLY A 220 -12.91 -14.89 11.31
N THR A 221 -13.49 -13.76 10.93
CA THR A 221 -12.81 -12.54 10.49
C THR A 221 -13.50 -11.29 11.03
N PRO A 222 -12.77 -10.18 11.27
CA PRO A 222 -13.37 -8.91 11.65
C PRO A 222 -14.43 -8.43 10.66
N GLN A 223 -15.53 -7.90 11.18
CA GLN A 223 -16.73 -7.56 10.43
C GLN A 223 -17.06 -6.07 10.50
N ASP A 224 -17.53 -5.54 9.38
CA ASP A 224 -18.24 -4.28 9.21
C ASP A 224 -19.74 -4.59 9.25
N ILE A 225 -20.43 -4.07 10.26
CA ILE A 225 -21.79 -4.46 10.61
C ILE A 225 -22.69 -3.23 10.61
N GLU A 226 -23.72 -3.25 9.77
CA GLU A 226 -24.83 -2.30 9.85
C GLU A 226 -25.85 -2.81 10.87
N TRP A 227 -26.24 -1.96 11.79
CA TRP A 227 -27.18 -2.29 12.85
C TRP A 227 -28.22 -1.18 13.05
N CYS A 228 -29.35 -1.54 13.63
CA CYS A 228 -30.35 -0.59 14.04
C CYS A 228 -31.06 -1.05 15.32
N MET A 229 -31.79 -0.12 15.94
CA MET A 229 -32.52 -0.37 17.18
C MET A 229 -33.93 0.22 17.11
N GLU A 230 -34.92 -0.61 17.42
CA GLU A 230 -36.31 -0.23 17.57
C GLU A 230 -36.79 -0.69 18.95
N LYS A 231 -37.37 0.19 19.78
CA LYS A 231 -37.90 -0.12 21.12
C LYS A 231 -36.92 -0.89 22.02
N ASP A 232 -35.66 -0.45 22.08
CA ASP A 232 -34.57 -1.13 22.81
C ASP A 232 -34.18 -2.53 22.27
N GLU A 233 -34.74 -2.99 21.14
CA GLU A 233 -34.38 -4.24 20.48
C GLU A 233 -33.36 -4.00 19.37
N LEU A 234 -32.25 -4.78 19.39
CA LEU A 234 -31.14 -4.67 18.42
C LEU A 234 -31.37 -5.57 17.21
N TYR A 235 -31.20 -5.00 16.02
CA TYR A 235 -31.27 -5.72 14.74
C TYR A 235 -29.96 -5.54 13.98
N ILE A 236 -29.45 -6.65 13.44
CA ILE A 236 -28.35 -6.65 12.49
C ILE A 236 -28.93 -6.65 11.08
N VAL A 237 -28.61 -5.66 10.29
CA VAL A 237 -29.19 -5.51 8.94
C VAL A 237 -28.22 -5.89 7.83
N GLN A 238 -26.90 -5.83 8.09
CA GLN A 238 -25.87 -6.33 7.21
C GLN A 238 -24.60 -6.66 7.99
N SER A 239 -23.83 -7.66 7.53
CA SER A 239 -22.48 -7.94 8.02
C SER A 239 -21.59 -8.34 6.85
N ARG A 240 -20.40 -7.75 6.77
CA ARG A 240 -19.38 -8.05 5.75
C ARG A 240 -17.97 -8.01 6.35
N PRO A 241 -16.99 -8.71 5.76
CA PRO A 241 -15.61 -8.63 6.23
C PRO A 241 -15.03 -7.21 6.09
N ILE A 242 -14.22 -6.79 7.07
CA ILE A 242 -13.43 -5.56 6.94
C ILE A 242 -12.25 -5.85 6.01
N THR A 243 -12.25 -5.28 4.81
CA THR A 243 -11.24 -5.52 3.78
C THR A 243 -9.99 -4.64 3.91
N SER A 244 -10.07 -3.54 4.68
CA SER A 244 -8.96 -2.59 4.88
C SER A 244 -7.90 -3.04 5.89
N LEU A 245 -8.15 -4.12 6.63
CA LEU A 245 -7.20 -4.62 7.63
C LEU A 245 -6.04 -5.36 6.98
N PHE A 246 -4.82 -5.08 7.46
CA PHE A 246 -3.68 -5.89 7.08
C PHE A 246 -3.87 -7.35 7.51
N PRO A 247 -3.59 -8.33 6.63
CA PRO A 247 -3.66 -9.73 6.98
C PRO A 247 -2.68 -10.06 8.11
N LEU A 248 -3.07 -10.98 8.99
CA LEU A 248 -2.18 -11.49 10.03
C LEU A 248 -1.27 -12.59 9.46
N PRO A 249 -0.03 -12.70 9.95
CA PRO A 249 0.88 -13.78 9.52
C PRO A 249 0.35 -15.15 9.97
N GLU A 250 0.53 -16.15 9.11
CA GLU A 250 0.18 -17.54 9.38
C GLU A 250 1.43 -18.43 9.26
N PRO A 251 1.68 -19.32 10.25
CA PRO A 251 0.94 -19.48 11.51
C PRO A 251 1.19 -18.33 12.48
N LEU A 252 0.18 -17.98 13.28
CA LEU A 252 0.37 -17.02 14.36
C LEU A 252 1.36 -17.54 15.40
N PRO A 253 2.15 -16.65 16.02
CA PRO A 253 3.01 -17.03 17.16
C PRO A 253 2.18 -17.71 18.25
N LYS A 254 2.67 -18.84 18.76
CA LYS A 254 1.99 -19.62 19.80
C LYS A 254 2.22 -19.08 21.22
N ASP A 255 3.08 -18.06 21.36
CA ASP A 255 3.30 -17.40 22.64
C ASP A 255 2.22 -16.32 22.87
N ASN A 256 2.03 -15.93 24.12
CA ASN A 256 1.12 -14.84 24.51
C ASN A 256 1.83 -13.47 24.47
N ALA A 257 2.95 -13.36 23.75
CA ALA A 257 3.69 -12.11 23.64
C ALA A 257 3.05 -11.18 22.59
N LEU A 258 3.28 -9.89 22.74
CA LEU A 258 2.92 -8.93 21.70
C LEU A 258 4.00 -8.92 20.63
N HIS A 259 3.62 -9.17 19.38
CA HIS A 259 4.48 -9.12 18.22
C HIS A 259 4.30 -7.84 17.42
N ALA A 260 5.40 -7.28 16.95
CA ALA A 260 5.42 -6.08 16.12
C ALA A 260 5.98 -6.42 14.74
N TYR A 261 5.13 -6.35 13.74
CA TYR A 261 5.47 -6.64 12.36
C TYR A 261 5.58 -5.36 11.53
N ILE A 262 6.57 -5.31 10.65
CA ILE A 262 6.69 -4.28 9.63
C ILE A 262 6.48 -4.93 8.25
N SER A 263 5.64 -4.33 7.42
CA SER A 263 5.42 -4.81 6.06
C SER A 263 6.62 -4.49 5.17
N PHE A 264 7.27 -5.53 4.64
CA PHE A 264 8.33 -5.38 3.65
C PHE A 264 7.80 -4.79 2.34
N ASN A 265 6.59 -5.18 1.94
CA ASN A 265 5.93 -4.64 0.76
C ASN A 265 5.77 -3.11 0.86
N HIS A 266 5.27 -2.62 2.00
CA HIS A 266 5.11 -1.18 2.24
C HIS A 266 6.47 -0.46 2.21
N PHE A 267 7.49 -1.05 2.83
CA PHE A 267 8.85 -0.52 2.85
C PHE A 267 9.45 -0.40 1.43
N GLN A 268 9.07 -1.27 0.52
CA GLN A 268 9.48 -1.27 -0.89
C GLN A 268 8.51 -0.52 -1.82
N VAL A 269 7.51 0.16 -1.26
CA VAL A 269 6.46 0.89 -2.02
C VAL A 269 5.70 -0.04 -2.99
N MET A 270 5.48 -1.29 -2.58
CA MET A 270 4.71 -2.28 -3.33
C MET A 270 3.30 -2.38 -2.75
N THR A 271 2.30 -2.06 -3.54
CA THR A 271 0.89 -2.19 -3.16
C THR A 271 0.35 -3.60 -3.40
N ASP A 272 0.82 -4.24 -4.45
CA ASP A 272 0.38 -5.56 -4.86
C ASP A 272 0.94 -6.69 -3.98
N PRO A 273 0.21 -7.80 -3.85
CA PRO A 273 0.76 -9.03 -3.29
C PRO A 273 1.96 -9.53 -4.11
N ILE A 274 2.91 -10.13 -3.44
CA ILE A 274 4.05 -10.81 -4.04
C ILE A 274 3.61 -12.25 -4.37
N SER A 275 4.02 -12.78 -5.50
CA SER A 275 3.75 -14.16 -5.89
C SER A 275 4.38 -15.17 -4.89
N PRO A 276 3.86 -16.39 -4.78
CA PRO A 276 4.48 -17.43 -3.95
C PRO A 276 5.96 -17.65 -4.30
N LEU A 277 6.30 -17.69 -5.60
CA LEU A 277 7.69 -17.79 -6.07
C LEU A 277 8.54 -16.61 -5.61
N GLY A 278 8.01 -15.38 -5.71
CA GLY A 278 8.69 -14.17 -5.24
C GLY A 278 8.94 -14.20 -3.73
N ILE A 279 7.97 -14.67 -2.95
CA ILE A 279 8.12 -14.84 -1.49
C ILE A 279 9.24 -15.82 -1.15
N ASP A 280 9.27 -16.98 -1.81
CA ASP A 280 10.27 -18.01 -1.53
C ASP A 280 11.68 -17.54 -1.92
N ILE A 281 11.82 -16.85 -3.04
CA ILE A 281 13.08 -16.26 -3.47
C ILE A 281 13.54 -15.19 -2.47
N LEU A 282 12.65 -14.31 -2.01
CA LEU A 282 13.00 -13.30 -1.01
C LEU A 282 13.44 -13.92 0.31
N ARG A 283 12.84 -15.03 0.72
CA ARG A 283 13.29 -15.81 1.89
C ARG A 283 14.71 -16.37 1.72
N ILE A 284 15.08 -16.74 0.51
CA ILE A 284 16.42 -17.22 0.17
C ILE A 284 17.44 -16.06 0.11
N ILE A 285 17.05 -14.94 -0.51
CA ILE A 285 17.89 -13.74 -0.61
C ILE A 285 18.16 -13.13 0.77
N PHE A 286 17.15 -13.13 1.65
CA PHE A 286 17.24 -12.63 3.02
C PHE A 286 17.08 -13.74 4.06
N PRO A 287 18.00 -14.73 4.13
CA PRO A 287 17.92 -15.81 5.09
C PRO A 287 18.26 -15.29 6.49
N LEU A 288 17.39 -14.44 7.06
CA LEU A 288 17.56 -13.93 8.42
C LEU A 288 17.39 -15.03 9.47
N ASP A 289 16.81 -16.17 9.08
CA ASP A 289 16.68 -17.40 9.85
C ASP A 289 17.33 -18.59 9.14
N THR A 290 18.64 -18.57 8.99
CA THR A 290 19.41 -19.59 8.26
C THR A 290 19.34 -21.01 8.83
N ALA A 291 18.73 -21.22 9.98
CA ALA A 291 18.68 -22.50 10.68
C ALA A 291 17.40 -23.32 10.41
N VAL A 292 16.40 -22.78 9.69
CA VAL A 292 15.07 -23.36 9.69
C VAL A 292 14.57 -23.62 8.28
N ARG A 293 14.25 -24.89 8.01
CA ARG A 293 13.72 -25.37 6.73
C ARG A 293 12.18 -25.48 6.69
N ASN A 294 11.48 -25.22 7.79
CA ASN A 294 10.03 -25.33 7.91
C ASN A 294 9.36 -23.97 8.01
N GLU A 295 8.24 -23.74 7.33
CA GLU A 295 7.49 -22.48 7.35
C GLU A 295 7.07 -22.03 8.76
N SER A 296 6.81 -23.00 9.67
CA SER A 296 6.40 -22.73 11.04
C SER A 296 7.47 -22.09 11.93
N ASP A 297 8.72 -22.09 11.47
CA ASP A 297 9.87 -21.69 12.27
C ASP A 297 10.48 -20.34 11.87
N TYR A 298 9.88 -19.63 10.91
CA TYR A 298 10.33 -18.29 10.53
C TYR A 298 10.10 -17.28 11.66
N LYS A 299 11.19 -16.83 12.26
CA LYS A 299 11.15 -15.86 13.37
C LYS A 299 11.12 -14.41 12.89
N PHE A 300 11.84 -14.09 11.83
CA PHE A 300 12.01 -12.73 11.33
C PHE A 300 11.20 -12.43 10.08
N LEU A 301 11.11 -13.38 9.16
CA LEU A 301 10.34 -13.23 7.92
C LEU A 301 9.12 -14.15 7.96
N THR A 302 7.96 -13.56 7.94
CA THR A 302 6.67 -14.26 7.82
C THR A 302 5.88 -13.69 6.66
N SER A 303 4.85 -14.40 6.22
CA SER A 303 4.00 -13.95 5.12
C SER A 303 2.53 -14.08 5.46
N ALA A 304 1.71 -13.20 4.88
CA ALA A 304 0.26 -13.25 4.98
C ALA A 304 -0.36 -12.64 3.73
N ALA A 305 -1.25 -13.36 3.07
CA ALA A 305 -1.97 -12.92 1.85
C ALA A 305 -1.05 -12.29 0.79
N GLY A 306 0.08 -12.95 0.47
CA GLY A 306 1.05 -12.45 -0.51
C GLY A 306 1.88 -11.25 -0.06
N ARG A 307 1.90 -10.93 1.23
CA ARG A 307 2.76 -9.87 1.80
C ARG A 307 3.77 -10.46 2.76
N ILE A 308 4.97 -9.91 2.72
CA ILE A 308 6.05 -10.30 3.63
C ILE A 308 6.12 -9.33 4.79
N TYR A 309 6.27 -9.86 5.99
CA TYR A 309 6.42 -9.12 7.24
C TYR A 309 7.72 -9.47 7.92
N ILE A 310 8.36 -8.47 8.49
CA ILE A 310 9.56 -8.60 9.33
C ILE A 310 9.12 -8.45 10.79
N ASP A 311 9.34 -9.46 11.61
CA ASP A 311 9.08 -9.39 13.05
C ASP A 311 10.17 -8.57 13.75
N LEU A 312 9.82 -7.39 14.23
CA LEU A 312 10.70 -6.50 14.97
C LEU A 312 10.72 -6.76 16.48
N SER A 313 9.90 -7.70 16.97
CA SER A 313 9.69 -7.90 18.41
C SER A 313 11.00 -8.14 19.16
N ASP A 314 11.89 -9.00 18.64
CA ASP A 314 13.18 -9.27 19.24
C ASP A 314 14.13 -8.06 19.21
N VAL A 315 14.07 -7.27 18.16
CA VAL A 315 14.89 -6.06 18.02
C VAL A 315 14.44 -4.98 19.01
N LEU A 316 13.12 -4.84 19.18
CA LEU A 316 12.53 -3.88 20.11
C LEU A 316 12.71 -4.24 21.60
N LYS A 317 13.16 -5.47 21.92
CA LYS A 317 13.59 -5.85 23.28
C LYS A 317 14.82 -5.05 23.75
N PHE A 318 15.63 -4.52 22.84
CA PHE A 318 16.82 -3.75 23.19
C PHE A 318 16.50 -2.27 23.43
N LYS A 319 16.71 -1.77 24.65
CA LYS A 319 16.39 -0.39 25.05
C LYS A 319 17.01 0.68 24.13
N LYS A 320 18.23 0.47 23.63
CA LYS A 320 18.87 1.41 22.67
C LYS A 320 18.17 1.40 21.32
N LEU A 321 17.90 0.22 20.76
CA LEU A 321 17.25 0.09 19.44
C LEU A 321 15.82 0.60 19.48
N ARG A 322 15.10 0.39 20.58
CA ARG A 322 13.76 0.95 20.81
C ARG A 322 13.72 2.48 20.70
N LYS A 323 14.79 3.17 21.13
CA LYS A 323 14.90 4.63 21.01
C LYS A 323 15.34 5.10 19.61
N THR A 324 16.17 4.31 18.91
CA THR A 324 16.80 4.75 17.66
C THR A 324 16.06 4.27 16.42
N LEU A 325 15.34 3.15 16.52
CA LEU A 325 14.64 2.55 15.38
C LEU A 325 13.53 3.45 14.79
N PRO A 326 12.68 4.12 15.61
CA PRO A 326 11.70 5.07 15.08
C PRO A 326 12.35 6.18 14.25
N SER A 327 13.42 6.81 14.76
CA SER A 327 14.15 7.86 14.02
C SER A 327 14.83 7.34 12.75
N PHE A 328 15.19 6.05 12.70
CA PHE A 328 15.68 5.43 11.47
C PHE A 328 14.58 5.36 10.41
N PHE A 329 13.37 4.97 10.79
CA PHE A 329 12.23 4.85 9.88
C PHE A 329 11.61 6.20 9.51
N GLU A 330 11.82 7.26 10.26
CA GLU A 330 11.29 8.61 9.97
C GLU A 330 11.66 9.12 8.56
N ASN A 331 12.84 8.73 8.06
CA ASN A 331 13.26 9.10 6.69
C ASN A 331 12.71 8.17 5.60
N VAL A 332 12.08 7.08 5.98
CA VAL A 332 11.44 6.14 5.06
C VAL A 332 9.94 6.39 5.02
N ASP A 333 9.33 6.48 6.19
CA ASP A 333 7.90 6.72 6.38
C ASP A 333 7.65 7.34 7.76
N VAL A 334 7.13 8.56 7.76
CA VAL A 334 6.81 9.32 8.98
C VAL A 334 5.71 8.64 9.80
N LEU A 335 4.71 8.05 9.14
CA LEU A 335 3.59 7.36 9.81
C LEU A 335 4.08 6.07 10.48
N LEU A 336 4.95 5.32 9.83
CA LEU A 336 5.60 4.14 10.42
C LEU A 336 6.42 4.51 11.65
N SER A 337 7.18 5.61 11.59
CA SER A 337 7.93 6.12 12.76
C SER A 337 7.00 6.45 13.92
N LYS A 338 5.90 7.16 13.68
CA LYS A 338 4.89 7.49 14.69
C LYS A 338 4.27 6.23 15.30
N ALA A 339 3.86 5.27 14.47
CA ALA A 339 3.29 4.01 14.93
C ALA A 339 4.27 3.21 15.81
N LEU A 340 5.56 3.21 15.48
CA LEU A 340 6.59 2.59 16.32
C LEU A 340 6.79 3.32 17.65
N ILE A 341 6.72 4.66 17.66
CA ILE A 341 6.79 5.45 18.91
C ILE A 341 5.62 5.11 19.82
N GLU A 342 4.40 5.09 19.30
CA GLU A 342 3.20 4.74 20.06
C GLU A 342 3.29 3.30 20.59
N LEU A 343 3.71 2.34 19.77
CA LEU A 343 3.87 0.95 20.16
C LEU A 343 4.84 0.79 21.33
N VAL A 344 6.01 1.43 21.26
CA VAL A 344 7.04 1.28 22.32
C VAL A 344 6.71 2.05 23.61
N GLN A 345 5.75 2.97 23.58
CA GLN A 345 5.23 3.68 24.75
C GLN A 345 4.13 2.89 25.47
N ARG A 346 3.50 1.92 24.83
CA ARG A 346 2.45 1.10 25.43
C ARG A 346 2.98 0.30 26.62
N SER A 347 2.28 0.33 27.73
CA SER A 347 2.64 -0.43 28.94
C SER A 347 2.60 -1.94 28.67
N ASP A 348 1.56 -2.44 28.01
CA ASP A 348 1.38 -3.85 27.69
C ASP A 348 2.50 -4.40 26.75
N PHE A 349 3.08 -3.55 25.91
CA PHE A 349 4.24 -3.93 25.10
C PHE A 349 5.50 -4.11 25.95
N ASN A 350 5.70 -3.25 26.94
CA ASN A 350 6.86 -3.31 27.82
C ASN A 350 6.86 -4.53 28.74
N ASP A 351 5.68 -4.92 29.26
CA ASP A 351 5.53 -5.99 30.24
C ASP A 351 5.59 -7.39 29.62
N ARG A 352 5.20 -7.51 28.35
CA ARG A 352 5.15 -8.79 27.63
C ARG A 352 6.44 -9.18 26.94
N ILE A 353 7.44 -8.30 26.87
CA ILE A 353 8.71 -8.57 26.21
C ILE A 353 9.65 -9.38 27.13
N LYS A 354 9.73 -10.68 26.93
CA LYS A 354 10.75 -11.54 27.59
C LYS A 354 12.14 -11.31 26.97
N ARG A 355 13.13 -10.99 27.80
CA ARG A 355 14.54 -10.80 27.35
C ARG A 355 15.20 -12.14 27.06
N ASN A 356 15.73 -12.32 25.85
CA ASN A 356 16.52 -13.49 25.49
C ASN A 356 18.02 -13.11 25.39
N LYS A 357 18.86 -13.68 26.25
CA LYS A 357 20.32 -13.40 26.29
C LYS A 357 21.04 -13.91 25.03
N HIS A 358 20.60 -15.03 24.45
CA HIS A 358 21.23 -15.63 23.27
C HIS A 358 21.11 -14.73 22.03
N THR A 359 19.95 -14.10 21.83
CA THR A 359 19.71 -13.16 20.72
C THR A 359 20.68 -11.96 20.77
N LYS A 360 21.01 -11.48 21.98
CA LYS A 360 21.95 -10.36 22.15
C LYS A 360 23.35 -10.70 21.65
N VAL A 361 23.87 -11.87 22.01
CA VAL A 361 25.21 -12.31 21.62
C VAL A 361 25.28 -12.58 20.12
N ALA A 362 24.26 -13.23 19.55
CA ALA A 362 24.16 -13.47 18.11
C ALA A 362 24.11 -12.14 17.31
N LEU A 363 23.30 -11.18 17.75
CA LEU A 363 23.20 -9.86 17.11
C LEU A 363 24.53 -9.10 17.18
N LEU A 364 25.23 -9.12 18.32
CA LEU A 364 26.54 -8.48 18.46
C LEU A 364 27.61 -9.15 17.57
N LYS A 365 27.64 -10.46 17.50
CA LYS A 365 28.54 -11.22 16.63
C LYS A 365 28.31 -10.91 15.13
N TYR A 366 27.06 -10.75 14.75
CA TYR A 366 26.69 -10.45 13.35
C TYR A 366 26.90 -8.98 13.00
N MET A 367 26.39 -8.05 13.82
CA MET A 367 26.41 -6.62 13.55
C MET A 367 27.72 -5.91 13.91
N GLY A 368 28.48 -6.45 14.87
CA GLY A 368 29.74 -5.84 15.33
C GLY A 368 30.71 -5.53 14.19
N PRO A 369 31.09 -6.52 13.35
CA PRO A 369 31.96 -6.28 12.20
C PRO A 369 31.39 -5.31 11.17
N ILE A 370 30.06 -5.32 10.96
CA ILE A 370 29.38 -4.39 10.04
C ILE A 370 29.54 -2.95 10.54
N VAL A 371 29.23 -2.70 11.82
CA VAL A 371 29.35 -1.36 12.44
C VAL A 371 30.79 -0.89 12.43
N PHE A 372 31.75 -1.74 12.83
CA PHE A 372 33.15 -1.39 12.82
C PHE A 372 33.65 -0.97 11.42
N ASN A 373 33.38 -1.79 10.41
CA ASN A 373 33.77 -1.48 9.03
C ASN A 373 33.04 -0.26 8.46
N THR A 374 31.78 -0.02 8.86
CA THR A 374 31.02 1.20 8.49
C THR A 374 31.71 2.43 9.04
N ILE A 375 32.08 2.45 10.31
CA ILE A 375 32.81 3.57 10.93
C ILE A 375 34.17 3.78 10.22
N LYS A 376 34.89 2.70 9.95
CA LYS A 376 36.16 2.77 9.22
C LYS A 376 36.02 3.39 7.83
N ASN A 377 34.98 3.02 7.08
CA ASN A 377 34.71 3.59 5.74
C ASN A 377 34.25 5.05 5.83
N LEU A 378 33.46 5.41 6.85
CA LEU A 378 33.04 6.80 7.07
C LEU A 378 34.24 7.72 7.37
N THR A 379 35.20 7.27 8.15
CA THR A 379 36.27 8.12 8.72
C THR A 379 37.57 8.09 7.94
N TYR A 380 38.06 6.92 7.53
CA TYR A 380 39.44 6.76 7.05
C TYR A 380 39.57 6.41 5.56
N LYS A 381 38.64 5.62 4.98
CA LYS A 381 38.78 5.19 3.58
C LYS A 381 38.39 6.27 2.58
N LYS A 382 39.06 6.28 1.42
CA LYS A 382 38.69 7.15 0.29
C LYS A 382 37.34 6.75 -0.26
N PRO A 383 36.33 7.65 -0.31
CA PRO A 383 34.98 7.32 -0.77
C PRO A 383 34.87 7.21 -2.30
N GLU A 384 35.79 7.83 -3.06
CA GLU A 384 35.77 7.95 -4.53
C GLU A 384 35.84 6.57 -5.24
N GLY A 385 36.43 5.56 -4.60
CA GLY A 385 36.48 4.19 -5.14
C GLY A 385 35.24 3.33 -4.87
N THR A 386 34.19 3.88 -4.26
CA THR A 386 33.03 3.06 -3.84
C THR A 386 32.17 2.63 -5.04
N ILE A 387 31.98 3.51 -6.04
CA ILE A 387 31.21 3.20 -7.25
C ILE A 387 31.89 2.07 -8.01
N SER A 388 33.17 2.26 -8.38
CA SER A 388 33.92 1.24 -9.14
C SER A 388 34.02 -0.10 -8.40
N PHE A 389 34.13 -0.05 -7.06
CA PHE A 389 34.09 -1.29 -6.27
C PHE A 389 32.74 -1.99 -6.40
N MET A 390 31.61 -1.24 -6.36
CA MET A 390 30.27 -1.83 -6.45
C MET A 390 30.04 -2.43 -7.84
N GLU A 391 30.43 -1.74 -8.90
CA GLU A 391 30.32 -2.21 -10.28
C GLU A 391 31.10 -3.50 -10.48
N GLN A 392 32.40 -3.53 -10.12
CA GLN A 392 33.23 -4.74 -10.20
C GLN A 392 32.71 -5.88 -9.34
N TYR A 393 32.18 -5.56 -8.17
CA TYR A 393 31.64 -6.57 -7.27
C TYR A 393 30.41 -7.24 -7.86
N ILE A 394 29.49 -6.44 -8.45
CA ILE A 394 28.27 -6.94 -9.11
C ILE A 394 28.64 -7.75 -10.34
N GLU A 395 29.50 -7.24 -11.21
CA GLU A 395 29.96 -7.93 -12.42
C GLU A 395 30.61 -9.29 -12.11
N ASN A 396 31.53 -9.32 -11.15
CA ASN A 396 32.13 -10.57 -10.70
C ASN A 396 31.12 -11.55 -10.09
N ARG A 397 30.07 -11.02 -9.45
CA ARG A 397 29.02 -11.85 -8.86
C ARG A 397 28.12 -12.44 -9.94
N LEU A 398 27.71 -11.64 -10.93
CA LEU A 398 26.90 -12.07 -12.07
C LEU A 398 27.65 -13.17 -12.85
N LYS A 399 28.91 -12.93 -13.21
CA LYS A 399 29.73 -13.91 -13.92
C LYS A 399 29.80 -15.27 -13.20
N LYS A 400 30.07 -15.26 -11.90
CA LYS A 400 30.09 -16.49 -11.09
C LYS A 400 28.74 -17.19 -11.02
N THR A 401 27.65 -16.42 -10.98
CA THR A 401 26.30 -16.96 -10.96
C THR A 401 25.96 -17.62 -12.31
N GLU A 402 26.28 -16.93 -13.39
CA GLU A 402 26.10 -17.43 -14.77
C GLU A 402 26.90 -18.71 -15.00
N GLU A 403 28.20 -18.71 -14.65
CA GLU A 403 29.05 -19.90 -14.72
C GLU A 403 28.46 -21.08 -13.93
N ALA A 404 27.97 -20.83 -12.72
CA ALA A 404 27.38 -21.86 -11.88
C ALA A 404 26.08 -22.45 -12.48
N ILE A 405 25.24 -21.60 -13.07
CA ILE A 405 23.98 -22.01 -13.72
C ILE A 405 24.25 -22.76 -15.03
N CYS A 406 25.19 -22.27 -15.85
CA CYS A 406 25.55 -22.89 -17.12
C CYS A 406 26.20 -24.27 -16.95
N ASN A 407 27.01 -24.45 -15.92
CA ASN A 407 27.68 -25.71 -15.61
C ASN A 407 26.81 -26.72 -14.86
N ALA A 408 25.62 -26.34 -14.40
CA ALA A 408 24.70 -27.24 -13.70
C ALA A 408 23.90 -28.09 -14.69
N ASN A 409 23.63 -29.35 -14.33
CA ASN A 409 22.75 -30.21 -15.12
C ASN A 409 21.31 -29.64 -15.16
N PRO A 410 20.55 -29.88 -16.24
CA PRO A 410 19.14 -29.48 -16.29
C PRO A 410 18.32 -30.04 -15.13
N GLY A 411 17.29 -29.27 -14.70
CA GLY A 411 16.39 -29.68 -13.63
C GLY A 411 16.82 -29.18 -12.24
N VAL A 412 16.82 -30.07 -11.27
CA VAL A 412 17.06 -29.74 -9.84
C VAL A 412 18.42 -29.08 -9.61
N ASP A 413 19.47 -29.54 -10.30
CA ASP A 413 20.83 -29.00 -10.13
C ASP A 413 20.91 -27.52 -10.53
N LYS A 414 20.20 -27.10 -11.60
CA LYS A 414 20.10 -25.69 -12.01
C LYS A 414 19.36 -24.86 -10.96
N LEU A 415 18.26 -25.37 -10.42
CA LEU A 415 17.54 -24.69 -9.34
C LEU A 415 18.41 -24.53 -8.11
N GLU A 416 19.16 -25.59 -7.72
CA GLU A 416 20.11 -25.47 -6.60
C GLU A 416 21.23 -24.46 -6.86
N ALA A 417 21.75 -24.38 -8.08
CA ALA A 417 22.77 -23.41 -8.48
C ALA A 417 22.21 -21.97 -8.36
N ILE A 418 20.97 -21.73 -8.82
CA ILE A 418 20.28 -20.45 -8.67
C ILE A 418 20.12 -20.10 -7.19
N PHE A 419 19.61 -21.02 -6.37
CA PHE A 419 19.40 -20.79 -4.94
C PHE A 419 20.70 -20.55 -4.16
N LYS A 420 21.75 -21.30 -4.45
CA LYS A 420 23.08 -21.08 -3.86
C LYS A 420 23.68 -19.74 -4.25
N SER A 421 23.41 -19.29 -5.47
CA SER A 421 23.86 -18.00 -5.99
C SER A 421 23.03 -16.82 -5.46
N ALA A 422 21.74 -17.00 -5.19
CA ALA A 422 20.85 -15.97 -4.67
C ALA A 422 21.12 -15.55 -3.20
N SER A 423 21.96 -16.29 -2.45
CA SER A 423 22.25 -16.00 -1.04
C SER A 423 22.97 -14.67 -0.86
N PHE A 424 22.20 -13.59 -0.66
CA PHE A 424 22.67 -12.21 -0.48
C PHE A 424 23.31 -11.95 0.92
N LEU A 425 23.00 -12.75 1.93
CA LEU A 425 23.49 -12.48 3.29
C LEU A 425 25.00 -12.55 3.45
N LYS A 426 25.69 -13.40 2.69
CA LYS A 426 27.15 -13.43 2.69
C LYS A 426 27.73 -12.13 2.17
N ASP A 427 27.01 -11.50 1.26
CA ASP A 427 27.38 -10.26 0.59
C ASP A 427 26.99 -9.03 1.41
N PHE A 428 25.91 -9.11 2.20
CA PHE A 428 25.44 -8.06 3.08
C PHE A 428 26.54 -7.54 4.03
N ARG A 429 27.33 -8.44 4.59
CA ARG A 429 28.48 -8.09 5.47
C ARG A 429 29.59 -7.32 4.71
N LYS A 430 29.68 -7.45 3.40
CA LYS A 430 30.67 -6.74 2.55
C LYS A 430 30.12 -5.43 1.98
N ILE A 431 28.83 -5.44 1.61
CA ILE A 431 28.15 -4.33 0.92
C ILE A 431 27.72 -3.26 1.92
N ILE A 432 27.01 -3.62 2.99
CA ILE A 432 26.46 -2.64 3.94
C ILE A 432 27.51 -1.72 4.56
N PRO A 433 28.69 -2.18 4.99
CA PRO A 433 29.71 -1.28 5.51
C PRO A 433 30.20 -0.23 4.49
N ARG A 434 29.97 -0.45 3.21
CA ARG A 434 30.32 0.51 2.15
C ARG A 434 29.18 1.46 1.81
N LEU A 435 27.93 1.00 1.86
CA LEU A 435 26.75 1.82 1.57
C LEU A 435 26.30 2.67 2.76
N ALA A 436 26.32 2.11 3.96
CA ALA A 436 25.82 2.79 5.17
C ALA A 436 26.52 4.13 5.47
N PRO A 437 27.81 4.34 5.18
CA PRO A 437 28.45 5.66 5.35
C PRO A 437 27.76 6.78 4.59
N GLY A 438 27.22 6.53 3.40
CA GLY A 438 26.48 7.54 2.62
C GLY A 438 25.22 8.02 3.36
N ILE A 439 24.42 7.09 3.90
CA ILE A 439 23.20 7.40 4.67
C ILE A 439 23.55 8.08 5.99
N LEU A 440 24.58 7.58 6.69
CA LEU A 440 25.02 8.17 7.96
C LEU A 440 25.55 9.59 7.77
N SER A 441 26.35 9.85 6.69
CA SER A 441 26.86 11.18 6.40
C SER A 441 25.74 12.16 6.09
N PHE A 442 24.69 11.75 5.38
CA PHE A 442 23.50 12.56 5.17
C PHE A 442 22.86 13.01 6.50
N LYS A 443 22.55 12.07 7.40
CA LYS A 443 21.97 12.39 8.71
C LYS A 443 22.86 13.25 9.59
N MET A 444 24.17 13.00 9.54
CA MET A 444 25.13 13.80 10.30
C MET A 444 25.21 15.23 9.75
N LEU A 445 25.15 15.40 8.44
CA LEU A 445 25.14 16.73 7.80
C LEU A 445 23.85 17.49 8.11
N GLU A 446 22.67 16.87 8.02
CA GLU A 446 21.41 17.50 8.43
C GLU A 446 21.45 17.97 9.88
N SER A 447 21.93 17.10 10.78
CA SER A 447 22.08 17.45 12.19
C SER A 447 23.09 18.59 12.42
N GLN A 448 24.20 18.60 11.66
CA GLN A 448 25.19 19.66 11.74
C GLN A 448 24.64 20.99 11.19
N GLU A 449 23.99 20.97 10.04
CA GLU A 449 23.38 22.16 9.44
C GLU A 449 22.41 22.83 10.41
N LYS A 450 21.47 22.04 10.96
CA LYS A 450 20.49 22.54 11.92
C LYS A 450 21.12 23.10 13.19
N LYS A 451 22.15 22.43 13.75
CA LYS A 451 22.78 22.84 15.01
C LYS A 451 23.77 23.99 14.85
N LEU A 452 24.50 24.03 13.74
CA LEU A 452 25.58 24.97 13.55
C LEU A 452 25.14 26.23 12.77
N LEU A 453 24.24 26.06 11.80
CA LEU A 453 23.81 27.14 10.92
C LEU A 453 22.35 27.58 11.12
N GLY A 454 21.54 26.80 11.84
CA GLY A 454 20.12 27.08 12.06
C GLY A 454 19.22 26.98 10.83
N THR A 455 19.71 26.33 9.76
CA THR A 455 19.00 26.17 8.47
C THR A 455 18.95 24.71 8.06
N SER A 456 18.20 24.39 7.00
CA SER A 456 18.09 23.04 6.41
C SER A 456 18.14 23.07 4.88
N GLN A 457 18.70 24.12 4.29
CA GLN A 457 18.66 24.34 2.84
C GLN A 457 19.86 23.74 2.09
N TYR A 458 21.05 23.71 2.69
CA TYR A 458 22.27 23.28 2.03
C TYR A 458 22.29 21.77 1.78
N VAL A 459 22.02 20.97 2.80
CA VAL A 459 22.05 19.51 2.69
C VAL A 459 21.01 19.03 1.69
N ASN A 460 19.83 19.64 1.66
CA ASN A 460 18.79 19.36 0.67
C ASN A 460 19.22 19.65 -0.78
N ALA A 461 20.11 20.63 -0.99
CA ALA A 461 20.70 20.89 -2.30
C ALA A 461 21.84 19.91 -2.60
N ILE A 462 22.71 19.62 -1.63
CA ILE A 462 23.89 18.76 -1.77
C ILE A 462 23.54 17.31 -2.15
N VAL A 463 22.37 16.81 -1.72
CA VAL A 463 21.90 15.43 -2.04
C VAL A 463 21.30 15.29 -3.43
N LYS A 464 21.12 16.39 -4.16
CA LYS A 464 20.64 16.37 -5.54
C LYS A 464 21.81 16.23 -6.52
N GLY A 465 21.53 15.81 -7.75
CA GLY A 465 22.54 15.70 -8.79
C GLY A 465 23.73 14.81 -8.37
N LEU A 466 23.46 13.66 -7.80
CA LEU A 466 24.49 12.69 -7.39
C LEU A 466 24.97 11.93 -8.63
N GLU A 467 26.21 12.19 -9.03
CA GLU A 467 26.87 11.51 -10.15
C GLU A 467 27.09 10.03 -9.81
N GLY A 468 26.90 9.13 -10.80
CA GLY A 468 27.01 7.68 -10.61
C GLY A 468 25.79 7.03 -9.95
N ASN A 469 24.64 7.73 -9.86
CA ASN A 469 23.39 7.11 -9.45
C ASN A 469 22.76 6.38 -10.65
N ILE A 470 22.77 5.06 -10.60
CA ILE A 470 22.34 4.19 -11.70
C ILE A 470 20.85 4.38 -12.09
N THR A 471 19.99 4.68 -11.12
CA THR A 471 18.55 4.95 -11.39
C THR A 471 18.38 6.30 -12.09
N THR A 472 19.15 7.32 -11.70
CA THR A 472 19.16 8.62 -12.38
C THR A 472 19.65 8.47 -13.81
N GLU A 473 20.74 7.73 -14.02
CA GLU A 473 21.30 7.49 -15.37
C GLU A 473 20.29 6.72 -16.25
N MET A 474 19.61 5.74 -15.70
CA MET A 474 18.52 5.05 -16.40
C MET A 474 17.43 6.03 -16.85
N GLY A 475 16.97 6.92 -15.97
CA GLY A 475 15.98 7.94 -16.32
C GLY A 475 16.47 8.91 -17.42
N LEU A 476 17.74 9.31 -17.36
CA LEU A 476 18.37 10.15 -18.40
C LEU A 476 18.45 9.42 -19.75
N MET A 477 18.80 8.14 -19.75
CA MET A 477 18.82 7.34 -20.99
C MET A 477 17.41 7.15 -21.57
N VAL A 478 16.35 7.03 -20.75
CA VAL A 478 14.96 7.03 -21.24
C VAL A 478 14.62 8.36 -21.93
N GLY A 479 15.08 9.49 -21.38
CA GLY A 479 14.97 10.80 -22.01
C GLY A 479 15.73 10.88 -23.35
N ASP A 480 16.95 10.35 -23.41
CA ASP A 480 17.74 10.27 -24.65
C ASP A 480 17.04 9.41 -25.73
N LEU A 481 16.38 8.32 -25.33
CA LEU A 481 15.55 7.52 -26.23
C LEU A 481 14.33 8.30 -26.73
N ALA A 482 13.66 9.05 -25.85
CA ALA A 482 12.54 9.91 -26.23
C ALA A 482 12.94 11.00 -27.23
N ASP A 483 14.13 11.59 -27.07
CA ASP A 483 14.64 12.57 -28.02
C ASP A 483 14.89 11.98 -29.41
N ARG A 484 15.39 10.74 -29.48
CA ARG A 484 15.56 10.02 -30.75
C ARG A 484 14.24 9.63 -31.41
N VAL A 485 13.25 9.22 -30.60
CA VAL A 485 11.89 8.93 -31.12
C VAL A 485 11.27 10.20 -31.70
N ARG A 486 11.39 11.34 -31.01
CA ARG A 486 10.78 12.62 -31.40
C ARG A 486 11.20 13.11 -32.79
N ILE A 487 12.42 12.86 -33.20
CA ILE A 487 12.93 13.31 -34.52
C ILE A 487 12.58 12.37 -35.67
N SER A 488 12.00 11.19 -35.41
CA SER A 488 11.64 10.21 -36.44
C SER A 488 10.11 9.98 -36.45
N PRO A 489 9.38 10.48 -37.46
CA PRO A 489 7.95 10.25 -37.58
C PRO A 489 7.57 8.75 -37.61
N ASP A 490 8.41 7.91 -38.21
CA ASP A 490 8.19 6.47 -38.26
C ASP A 490 8.24 5.86 -36.86
N LEU A 491 9.22 6.25 -36.04
CA LEU A 491 9.29 5.79 -34.64
C LEU A 491 8.11 6.29 -33.83
N VAL A 492 7.71 7.57 -33.97
CA VAL A 492 6.54 8.10 -33.26
C VAL A 492 5.30 7.27 -33.59
N ASN A 493 5.08 6.98 -34.90
CA ASN A 493 3.94 6.18 -35.35
C ASN A 493 3.99 4.74 -34.78
N GLU A 494 5.17 4.10 -34.77
CA GLU A 494 5.34 2.78 -34.17
C GLU A 494 5.04 2.76 -32.67
N PHE A 495 5.51 3.74 -31.93
CA PHE A 495 5.27 3.84 -30.49
C PHE A 495 3.82 4.22 -30.12
N GLU A 496 3.11 4.96 -30.99
CA GLU A 496 1.69 5.33 -30.76
C GLU A 496 0.72 4.19 -31.07
N ASN A 497 1.02 3.41 -32.12
CA ASN A 497 0.12 2.38 -32.65
C ASN A 497 0.58 0.94 -32.29
N ALA A 498 1.53 0.81 -31.39
CA ALA A 498 2.13 -0.49 -31.11
C ALA A 498 1.18 -1.45 -30.39
N ASP A 499 0.99 -2.62 -30.98
CA ASP A 499 0.86 -3.82 -30.18
C ASP A 499 2.24 -4.12 -29.55
N PHE A 500 2.32 -3.92 -28.25
CA PHE A 500 3.61 -3.93 -27.52
C PHE A 500 4.32 -5.29 -27.56
N GLY A 501 3.60 -6.39 -27.81
CA GLY A 501 4.19 -7.72 -28.03
C GLY A 501 5.08 -7.80 -29.26
N THR A 502 4.85 -6.94 -30.26
CA THR A 502 5.59 -6.91 -31.52
C THR A 502 6.50 -5.68 -31.67
N LEU A 503 6.44 -4.71 -30.75
CA LEU A 503 7.13 -3.42 -30.87
C LEU A 503 8.62 -3.56 -31.18
N VAL A 504 9.35 -4.41 -30.46
CA VAL A 504 10.79 -4.59 -30.64
C VAL A 504 11.11 -5.17 -32.02
N ALA A 505 10.31 -6.14 -32.49
CA ALA A 505 10.47 -6.72 -33.81
C ALA A 505 10.22 -5.65 -34.91
N ARG A 506 9.14 -4.89 -34.80
CA ARG A 506 8.77 -3.82 -35.72
C ARG A 506 9.81 -2.69 -35.77
N ILE A 507 10.33 -2.26 -34.62
CA ILE A 507 11.44 -1.30 -34.58
C ILE A 507 12.66 -1.83 -35.33
N ASN A 508 13.00 -3.11 -35.21
CA ASN A 508 14.14 -3.71 -35.89
C ASN A 508 13.94 -3.80 -37.40
N GLU A 509 12.70 -3.95 -37.88
CA GLU A 509 12.34 -3.99 -39.30
C GLU A 509 12.32 -2.63 -39.98
N LEU A 510 12.19 -1.51 -39.22
CA LEU A 510 12.24 -0.16 -39.78
C LEU A 510 13.58 0.07 -40.49
N LYS A 511 13.55 0.58 -41.72
CA LYS A 511 14.76 1.02 -42.43
C LYS A 511 15.24 2.36 -41.83
N GLY A 512 16.54 2.46 -41.64
CA GLY A 512 17.11 3.63 -40.96
C GLY A 512 16.97 3.55 -39.43
N ASN A 513 17.04 4.66 -38.76
CA ASN A 513 16.95 4.77 -37.29
C ASN A 513 18.00 3.95 -36.52
N ASP A 514 19.17 3.69 -37.12
CA ASP A 514 20.21 2.82 -36.54
C ASP A 514 20.76 3.36 -35.22
N ASP A 515 20.80 4.69 -35.06
CA ASP A 515 21.19 5.32 -33.81
C ASP A 515 20.19 5.03 -32.68
N PHE A 516 18.88 5.09 -32.97
CA PHE A 516 17.86 4.71 -32.01
C PHE A 516 17.92 3.21 -31.67
N LYS A 517 18.02 2.34 -32.68
CA LYS A 517 18.11 0.89 -32.48
C LYS A 517 19.27 0.51 -31.57
N LYS A 518 20.44 1.08 -31.85
CA LYS A 518 21.64 0.88 -31.04
C LYS A 518 21.41 1.38 -29.60
N ALA A 519 20.92 2.60 -29.43
CA ALA A 519 20.69 3.18 -28.10
C ALA A 519 19.64 2.38 -27.30
N PHE A 520 18.57 1.91 -27.97
CA PHE A 520 17.55 1.06 -27.36
C PHE A 520 18.11 -0.31 -26.96
N HIS A 521 18.91 -0.92 -27.83
CA HIS A 521 19.59 -2.18 -27.52
C HIS A 521 20.53 -2.04 -26.33
N ASP A 522 21.38 -1.01 -26.31
CA ASP A 522 22.31 -0.72 -25.20
C ASP A 522 21.55 -0.47 -23.88
N PHE A 523 20.41 0.24 -23.97
CA PHE A 523 19.52 0.43 -22.81
C PHE A 523 18.95 -0.91 -22.32
N MET A 524 18.44 -1.75 -23.23
CA MET A 524 17.84 -3.04 -22.87
C MET A 524 18.89 -4.02 -22.32
N LEU A 525 20.12 -4.03 -22.83
CA LEU A 525 21.22 -4.83 -22.26
C LEU A 525 21.50 -4.40 -20.81
N LYS A 526 21.48 -3.10 -20.54
CA LYS A 526 21.84 -2.56 -19.21
C LYS A 526 20.66 -2.60 -18.23
N TYR A 527 19.45 -2.33 -18.69
CA TYR A 527 18.27 -2.12 -17.83
C TYR A 527 17.07 -2.99 -18.15
N GLY A 528 17.16 -3.87 -19.14
CA GLY A 528 16.04 -4.71 -19.58
C GLY A 528 15.52 -5.68 -18.50
N ALA A 529 16.36 -6.03 -17.53
CA ALA A 529 15.97 -6.82 -16.38
C ALA A 529 15.14 -6.03 -15.31
N ARG A 530 14.93 -4.72 -15.54
CA ARG A 530 14.09 -3.87 -14.68
C ARG A 530 12.62 -4.01 -15.06
N GLY A 531 11.74 -3.60 -14.13
CA GLY A 531 10.30 -3.58 -14.36
C GLY A 531 9.54 -3.10 -13.12
N ALA A 532 8.26 -2.83 -13.29
CA ALA A 532 7.39 -2.51 -12.16
C ALA A 532 7.22 -3.75 -11.26
N GLY A 533 7.50 -3.58 -9.96
CA GLY A 533 7.44 -4.70 -9.01
C GLY A 533 8.57 -5.72 -9.17
N GLU A 534 9.71 -5.33 -9.69
CA GLU A 534 10.88 -6.17 -10.00
C GLU A 534 11.43 -7.02 -8.83
N ILE A 535 11.07 -6.72 -7.60
CA ILE A 535 11.38 -7.55 -6.43
C ILE A 535 10.68 -8.90 -6.51
N ASP A 536 9.51 -8.96 -7.13
CA ASP A 536 8.81 -10.21 -7.43
C ASP A 536 9.34 -10.81 -8.74
N MET A 537 9.97 -11.97 -8.64
CA MET A 537 10.54 -12.67 -9.81
C MET A 537 9.49 -13.12 -10.83
N ALA A 538 8.22 -13.21 -10.46
CA ALA A 538 7.13 -13.57 -11.38
C ALA A 538 6.58 -12.37 -12.17
N LYS A 539 7.01 -11.14 -11.86
CA LYS A 539 6.61 -9.94 -12.64
C LYS A 539 7.48 -9.79 -13.88
N ASN A 540 6.84 -9.44 -15.00
CA ASN A 540 7.53 -9.23 -16.26
C ASN A 540 8.58 -8.12 -16.17
N ARG A 541 9.71 -8.35 -16.81
CA ARG A 541 10.80 -7.38 -17.01
C ARG A 541 10.58 -6.60 -18.31
N TRP A 542 11.24 -5.47 -18.47
CA TRP A 542 11.15 -4.69 -19.72
C TRP A 542 11.64 -5.48 -20.95
N ILE A 543 12.59 -6.41 -20.77
CA ILE A 543 13.04 -7.29 -21.84
C ILE A 543 11.95 -8.29 -22.26
N GLU A 544 11.04 -8.66 -21.35
CA GLU A 544 9.92 -9.58 -21.59
C GLU A 544 8.66 -8.83 -22.03
N ASN A 545 8.44 -7.64 -21.46
CA ASN A 545 7.33 -6.75 -21.80
C ASN A 545 7.80 -5.28 -21.81
N PRO A 546 8.15 -4.71 -22.96
CA PRO A 546 8.63 -3.34 -23.10
C PRO A 546 7.52 -2.28 -23.04
N GLU A 547 6.25 -2.64 -22.95
CA GLU A 547 5.11 -1.73 -22.97
C GLU A 547 5.20 -0.59 -21.95
N PRO A 548 5.50 -0.81 -20.65
CA PRO A 548 5.61 0.27 -19.67
C PRO A 548 6.75 1.26 -20.01
N LEU A 549 7.85 0.75 -20.56
CA LEU A 549 8.97 1.56 -21.01
C LEU A 549 8.56 2.42 -22.22
N ALA A 550 7.89 1.83 -23.20
CA ALA A 550 7.41 2.52 -24.40
C ALA A 550 6.43 3.65 -24.03
N LYS A 551 5.48 3.38 -23.12
CA LYS A 551 4.56 4.40 -22.59
C LYS A 551 5.30 5.54 -21.91
N SER A 552 6.36 5.24 -21.15
CA SER A 552 7.19 6.25 -20.50
C SER A 552 7.93 7.11 -21.52
N ILE A 553 8.53 6.50 -22.55
CA ILE A 553 9.18 7.20 -23.66
C ILE A 553 8.19 8.16 -24.34
N MET A 554 7.00 7.68 -24.72
CA MET A 554 5.99 8.50 -25.39
C MET A 554 5.44 9.61 -24.50
N SER A 555 5.31 9.39 -23.19
CA SER A 555 4.95 10.44 -22.25
C SER A 555 5.98 11.58 -22.30
N ILE A 556 7.28 11.26 -22.28
CA ILE A 556 8.36 12.27 -22.36
C ILE A 556 8.35 12.98 -23.74
N VAL A 557 8.12 12.24 -24.83
CA VAL A 557 7.98 12.83 -26.17
C VAL A 557 6.90 13.91 -26.21
N LYS A 558 5.76 13.67 -25.54
CA LYS A 558 4.59 14.58 -25.53
C LYS A 558 4.70 15.73 -24.53
N THR A 559 5.44 15.57 -23.43
CA THR A 559 5.39 16.51 -22.29
C THR A 559 6.66 17.32 -22.08
N SER A 560 7.79 16.94 -22.68
CA SER A 560 9.08 17.58 -22.43
C SER A 560 9.77 18.05 -23.72
N GLU A 561 10.62 19.04 -23.63
CA GLU A 561 11.47 19.49 -24.74
C GLU A 561 12.71 18.61 -24.90
N ALA A 562 13.25 18.55 -26.11
CA ALA A 562 14.47 17.78 -26.40
C ALA A 562 15.68 18.29 -25.59
N GLY A 563 16.41 17.36 -24.99
CA GLY A 563 17.65 17.65 -24.24
C GLY A 563 17.44 18.29 -22.87
N ILE A 564 16.21 18.68 -22.50
CA ILE A 564 15.93 19.39 -21.24
C ILE A 564 16.37 18.56 -20.01
N HIS A 565 16.15 17.26 -20.02
CA HIS A 565 16.49 16.36 -18.92
C HIS A 565 17.98 16.33 -18.59
N ARG A 566 18.85 16.31 -19.62
CA ARG A 566 20.32 16.37 -19.45
C ARG A 566 20.76 17.73 -18.96
N LYS A 567 20.18 18.81 -19.50
CA LYS A 567 20.47 20.19 -19.10
C LYS A 567 20.11 20.44 -17.64
N GLU A 568 18.87 20.10 -17.23
CA GLU A 568 18.41 20.25 -15.85
C GLU A 568 19.24 19.43 -14.86
N TYR A 569 19.63 18.22 -15.27
CA TYR A 569 20.50 17.39 -14.44
C TYR A 569 21.88 18.05 -14.24
N GLN A 570 22.50 18.57 -15.30
CA GLN A 570 23.78 19.26 -15.21
C GLN A 570 23.69 20.51 -14.33
N GLU A 571 22.65 21.33 -14.51
CA GLU A 571 22.41 22.49 -13.64
C GLU A 571 22.23 22.07 -12.16
N THR A 572 21.57 20.94 -11.92
CA THR A 572 21.38 20.40 -10.57
C THR A 572 22.71 19.96 -9.94
N ILE A 573 23.62 19.36 -10.72
CA ILE A 573 24.98 19.01 -10.28
C ILE A 573 25.73 20.26 -9.86
N GLU A 574 25.72 21.30 -10.70
CA GLU A 574 26.44 22.56 -10.42
C GLU A 574 25.88 23.27 -9.18
N LYS A 575 24.56 23.34 -9.05
CA LYS A 575 23.90 23.90 -7.85
C LYS A 575 24.30 23.13 -6.58
N ALA A 576 24.37 21.82 -6.66
CA ALA A 576 24.75 20.97 -5.53
C ALA A 576 26.24 21.12 -5.14
N LYS A 577 27.14 21.21 -6.12
CA LYS A 577 28.58 21.48 -5.89
C LYS A 577 28.78 22.84 -5.20
N LYS A 578 28.11 23.87 -5.71
CA LYS A 578 28.16 25.22 -5.12
C LYS A 578 27.59 25.26 -3.69
N ALA A 579 26.45 24.58 -3.45
CA ALA A 579 25.88 24.48 -2.11
C ALA A 579 26.83 23.78 -1.13
N ALA A 580 27.55 22.75 -1.57
CA ALA A 580 28.53 22.02 -0.77
C ALA A 580 29.71 22.91 -0.38
N GLU A 581 30.27 23.71 -1.32
CA GLU A 581 31.36 24.65 -1.07
C GLU A 581 30.96 25.73 -0.06
N VAL A 582 29.78 26.34 -0.27
CA VAL A 582 29.24 27.38 0.64
C VAL A 582 29.05 26.81 2.02
N PHE A 583 28.41 25.64 2.15
CA PHE A 583 28.19 24.98 3.43
C PHE A 583 29.49 24.73 4.19
N ILE A 584 30.48 24.13 3.53
CA ILE A 584 31.79 23.85 4.15
C ILE A 584 32.46 25.15 4.62
N LYS A 585 32.44 26.18 3.78
CA LYS A 585 33.03 27.50 4.10
C LYS A 585 32.33 28.15 5.30
N GLU A 586 30.99 28.14 5.33
CA GLU A 586 30.25 28.71 6.46
C GLU A 586 30.52 27.98 7.79
N VAL A 587 30.59 26.65 7.75
CA VAL A 587 30.93 25.86 8.94
C VAL A 587 32.38 26.15 9.39
N ASP A 588 33.31 26.27 8.45
CA ASP A 588 34.73 26.58 8.73
C ASP A 588 34.87 27.96 9.40
N VAL A 589 34.23 28.97 8.82
CA VAL A 589 34.29 30.37 9.32
C VAL A 589 33.59 30.52 10.66
N LYS A 590 32.36 29.99 10.82
CA LYS A 590 31.57 30.19 12.03
C LYS A 590 31.99 29.28 13.19
N HIS A 591 32.55 28.10 12.92
CA HIS A 591 32.76 27.04 13.93
C HIS A 591 34.18 26.45 13.94
N GLY A 592 35.08 26.97 13.11
CA GLY A 592 36.51 26.64 13.08
C GLY A 592 36.86 25.44 12.18
N LYS A 593 38.16 25.42 11.78
CA LYS A 593 38.72 24.48 10.79
C LYS A 593 38.50 22.98 11.07
N VAL A 594 38.38 22.59 12.35
CA VAL A 594 38.14 21.18 12.69
C VAL A 594 36.76 20.76 12.23
N LYS A 595 35.70 21.57 12.53
CA LYS A 595 34.33 21.29 12.09
C LYS A 595 34.20 21.41 10.57
N GLY A 596 34.89 22.38 9.94
CA GLY A 596 34.96 22.48 8.48
C GLY A 596 35.55 21.23 7.82
N LYS A 597 36.65 20.67 8.36
CA LYS A 597 37.24 19.41 7.86
C LYS A 597 36.27 18.24 8.00
N ILE A 598 35.51 18.14 9.12
CA ILE A 598 34.50 17.10 9.30
C ILE A 598 33.37 17.28 8.29
N ALA A 599 32.85 18.49 8.10
CA ALA A 599 31.83 18.80 7.10
C ALA A 599 32.28 18.41 5.69
N LYS A 600 33.52 18.82 5.29
CA LYS A 600 34.12 18.43 4.01
C LYS A 600 34.18 16.92 3.83
N ARG A 601 34.61 16.18 4.86
CA ARG A 601 34.65 14.71 4.84
C ARG A 601 33.28 14.11 4.64
N LEU A 602 32.29 14.56 5.41
CA LEU A 602 30.91 14.05 5.31
C LEU A 602 30.28 14.34 3.95
N VAL A 603 30.50 15.53 3.38
CA VAL A 603 30.04 15.89 2.02
C VAL A 603 30.68 14.97 0.98
N SER A 604 32.01 14.74 1.07
CA SER A 604 32.71 13.82 0.16
C SER A 604 32.14 12.39 0.26
N VAL A 605 31.94 11.87 1.48
CA VAL A 605 31.34 10.54 1.67
C VAL A 605 29.92 10.50 1.12
N LEU A 606 29.09 11.52 1.39
CA LEU A 606 27.72 11.58 0.90
C LEU A 606 27.70 11.52 -0.63
N ARG A 607 28.42 12.40 -1.31
CA ARG A 607 28.35 12.52 -2.78
C ARG A 607 28.92 11.33 -3.54
N ASN A 608 29.90 10.62 -2.97
CA ASN A 608 30.54 9.45 -3.60
C ASN A 608 29.95 8.10 -3.18
N VAL A 609 29.28 8.03 -2.03
CA VAL A 609 28.78 6.75 -1.50
C VAL A 609 27.27 6.63 -1.64
N LEU A 610 26.51 7.72 -1.39
CA LEU A 610 25.05 7.66 -1.45
C LEU A 610 24.49 7.23 -2.82
N PRO A 611 25.10 7.61 -3.98
CA PRO A 611 24.67 7.14 -5.29
C PRO A 611 24.64 5.61 -5.42
N THR A 612 25.56 4.91 -4.73
CA THR A 612 25.75 3.47 -4.88
C THR A 612 24.67 2.64 -4.17
N ARG A 613 23.75 3.27 -3.41
CA ARG A 613 22.68 2.55 -2.69
C ARG A 613 21.76 1.75 -3.62
N GLU A 614 21.63 2.20 -4.86
CA GLU A 614 20.75 1.57 -5.85
C GLU A 614 21.46 0.44 -6.63
N HIS A 615 22.81 0.41 -6.65
CA HIS A 615 23.60 -0.58 -7.39
C HIS A 615 23.25 -2.05 -7.03
N PRO A 616 22.99 -2.42 -5.76
CA PRO A 616 22.63 -3.81 -5.44
C PRO A 616 21.30 -4.30 -6.02
N LYS A 617 20.52 -3.41 -6.62
CA LYS A 617 19.25 -3.76 -7.29
C LYS A 617 19.46 -4.14 -8.76
N TYR A 618 20.62 -3.88 -9.30
CA TYR A 618 21.07 -4.21 -10.66
C TYR A 618 22.08 -5.36 -10.60
#